data_7d28347d5e8613db541186750006628b
#
_entry.id   7d28347d5e8613db541186750006628b
#
_cell.length_a   1.000
_cell.length_b   1.000
_cell.length_c   1.000
_cell.angle_alpha   90.00
_cell.angle_beta   90.00
_cell.angle_gamma   90.00
#
_symmetry.space_group_name_H-M   'P 1'
#
loop_
_entity.id
_entity.type
_entity.pdbx_description
1 polymer ?
#
loop_
_entity_poly.entity_id
_entity_poly.type
_entity_poly.pdbx_seq_one_letter_code
_entity_poly.pdbx_strand_id
1 'polypeptide(L)'
;MPEQLDPKFAKWHGLPRETIDWHPKIDESRCIGCGLCVTTCGRGVYKFDYKNKKSKVSNPDNCLVGCQTCANLCPMNVISFAEEDKTRDKAQKIVRENKILLKIKEELENRKEELKL
;
A
#
# COMPACT_ATOMS: atom_id res chain seq x y z
N MET A 1 0.19 -20.33 6.93
CA MET A 1 1.09 -20.35 5.79
C MET A 1 1.45 -18.92 5.44
N PRO A 2 2.72 -18.57 5.45
CA PRO A 2 3.08 -17.22 5.06
C PRO A 2 2.72 -17.03 3.59
N GLU A 3 2.02 -15.96 3.31
CA GLU A 3 1.67 -15.65 1.95
C GLU A 3 2.85 -14.99 1.26
N GLN A 4 3.09 -15.38 0.03
CA GLN A 4 4.18 -14.81 -0.74
C GLN A 4 3.71 -13.55 -1.44
N LEU A 5 4.63 -12.62 -1.65
CA LEU A 5 4.39 -11.43 -2.45
C LEU A 5 3.95 -11.85 -3.86
N ASP A 6 2.81 -11.34 -4.31
CA ASP A 6 2.32 -11.62 -5.65
C ASP A 6 3.33 -11.06 -6.67
N PRO A 7 3.76 -11.86 -7.67
CA PRO A 7 4.69 -11.38 -8.68
C PRO A 7 4.27 -10.09 -9.38
N LYS A 8 2.97 -9.85 -9.50
CA LYS A 8 2.44 -8.60 -10.08
C LYS A 8 2.85 -7.37 -9.28
N PHE A 9 3.05 -7.55 -7.97
CA PHE A 9 3.32 -6.46 -7.03
C PHE A 9 4.75 -6.50 -6.49
N ALA A 10 5.60 -7.36 -7.07
CA ALA A 10 6.95 -7.59 -6.58
C ALA A 10 7.88 -6.39 -6.75
N LYS A 11 7.57 -5.50 -7.68
CA LYS A 11 8.38 -4.32 -7.96
C LYS A 11 7.53 -3.06 -8.00
N TRP A 12 8.13 -1.97 -7.57
CA TRP A 12 7.55 -0.63 -7.69
C TRP A 12 8.59 0.26 -8.37
N HIS A 13 8.28 0.73 -9.58
CA HIS A 13 9.20 1.50 -10.42
C HIS A 13 10.58 0.83 -10.55
N GLY A 14 10.59 -0.48 -10.73
CA GLY A 14 11.82 -1.25 -10.91
C GLY A 14 12.54 -1.61 -9.62
N LEU A 15 12.07 -1.15 -8.47
CA LEU A 15 12.65 -1.47 -7.17
C LEU A 15 11.95 -2.69 -6.56
N PRO A 16 12.70 -3.59 -5.88
CA PRO A 16 12.07 -4.67 -5.15
C PRO A 16 11.14 -4.07 -4.09
N ARG A 17 9.87 -4.46 -4.12
CA ARG A 17 8.85 -3.86 -3.24
C ARG A 17 9.16 -4.09 -1.76
N GLU A 18 9.72 -5.25 -1.41
CA GLU A 18 10.05 -5.58 -0.04
C GLU A 18 11.14 -4.67 0.57
N THR A 19 11.88 -3.92 -0.25
CA THR A 19 12.89 -2.98 0.24
C THR A 19 12.32 -1.62 0.58
N ILE A 20 11.03 -1.38 0.28
CA ILE A 20 10.39 -0.09 0.50
C ILE A 20 9.57 -0.14 1.78
N ASP A 21 9.83 0.80 2.69
CA ASP A 21 9.12 0.89 3.96
C ASP A 21 7.77 1.60 3.76
N TRP A 22 6.82 0.87 3.18
CA TRP A 22 5.44 1.33 3.03
C TRP A 22 4.52 0.16 3.39
N HIS A 23 3.98 0.17 4.61
CA HIS A 23 3.16 -0.91 5.14
C HIS A 23 2.01 -0.35 5.93
N PRO A 24 0.78 -0.84 5.72
CA PRO A 24 -0.35 -0.44 6.54
C PRO A 24 -0.27 -1.08 7.93
N LYS A 25 -0.80 -0.36 8.90
CA LYS A 25 -0.97 -0.86 10.28
C LYS A 25 -2.41 -0.66 10.68
N ILE A 26 -2.97 -1.63 11.37
CA ILE A 26 -4.33 -1.57 11.89
C ILE A 26 -4.29 -1.58 13.42
N ASP A 27 -4.98 -0.62 14.04
CA ASP A 27 -5.23 -0.67 15.48
C ASP A 27 -6.40 -1.63 15.69
N GLU A 28 -6.09 -2.89 15.92
CA GLU A 28 -7.10 -3.96 16.04
C GLU A 28 -8.03 -3.76 17.22
N SER A 29 -7.58 -3.08 18.27
CA SER A 29 -8.41 -2.84 19.45
C SER A 29 -9.59 -1.92 19.13
N ARG A 30 -9.47 -1.08 18.12
CA ARG A 30 -10.51 -0.12 17.72
C ARG A 30 -11.23 -0.53 16.43
N CYS A 31 -10.77 -1.58 15.75
CA CYS A 31 -11.40 -2.09 14.54
C CYS A 31 -12.77 -2.67 14.86
N ILE A 32 -13.79 -2.25 14.11
CA ILE A 32 -15.17 -2.73 14.34
C ILE A 32 -15.56 -3.90 13.43
N GLY A 33 -14.64 -4.37 12.59
CA GLY A 33 -14.90 -5.52 11.73
C GLY A 33 -15.84 -5.26 10.56
N CYS A 34 -15.86 -4.03 10.03
CA CYS A 34 -16.72 -3.70 8.89
C CYS A 34 -16.27 -4.35 7.59
N GLY A 35 -15.00 -4.78 7.49
CA GLY A 35 -14.47 -5.45 6.31
C GLY A 35 -14.23 -4.57 5.10
N LEU A 36 -14.43 -3.27 5.21
CA LEU A 36 -14.32 -2.36 4.07
C LEU A 36 -12.91 -2.34 3.49
N CYS A 37 -11.87 -2.33 4.34
CA CYS A 37 -10.48 -2.36 3.89
C CYS A 37 -10.16 -3.67 3.14
N VAL A 38 -10.66 -4.80 3.65
CA VAL A 38 -10.44 -6.11 3.04
C VAL A 38 -11.05 -6.20 1.65
N THR A 39 -12.29 -5.70 1.52
CA THR A 39 -13.04 -5.80 0.26
C THR A 39 -12.65 -4.73 -0.75
N THR A 40 -12.20 -3.56 -0.30
CA THR A 40 -11.81 -2.47 -1.18
C THR A 40 -10.43 -2.67 -1.78
N CYS A 41 -9.48 -3.24 -1.00
CA CYS A 41 -8.12 -3.45 -1.48
C CYS A 41 -8.07 -4.63 -2.44
N GLY A 42 -7.92 -4.34 -3.74
CA GLY A 42 -7.81 -5.36 -4.78
C GLY A 42 -6.47 -6.06 -4.85
N ARG A 43 -5.52 -5.72 -3.97
CA ARG A 43 -4.18 -6.28 -3.99
C ARG A 43 -3.94 -7.36 -2.94
N GLY A 44 -4.97 -7.72 -2.18
CA GLY A 44 -4.87 -8.79 -1.18
C GLY A 44 -4.02 -8.47 0.03
N VAL A 45 -3.87 -7.19 0.36
CA VAL A 45 -3.08 -6.75 1.52
C VAL A 45 -3.69 -7.25 2.83
N TYR A 46 -5.02 -7.32 2.90
CA TYR A 46 -5.73 -7.64 4.12
C TYR A 46 -6.48 -8.95 4.01
N LYS A 47 -6.63 -9.61 5.15
CA LYS A 47 -7.53 -10.75 5.32
C LYS A 47 -8.45 -10.49 6.50
N PHE A 48 -9.57 -11.17 6.55
CA PHE A 48 -10.55 -10.98 7.60
C PHE A 48 -10.57 -12.15 8.58
N ASP A 49 -10.44 -11.83 9.85
CA ASP A 49 -10.57 -12.81 10.93
C ASP A 49 -12.06 -12.90 11.30
N TYR A 50 -12.74 -13.90 10.76
CA TYR A 50 -14.19 -14.08 11.00
C TYR A 50 -14.50 -14.47 12.43
N LYS A 51 -13.56 -15.08 13.13
CA LYS A 51 -13.76 -15.50 14.52
C LYS A 51 -13.83 -14.30 15.45
N ASN A 52 -12.89 -13.39 15.32
CA ASN A 52 -12.80 -12.20 16.17
C ASN A 52 -13.41 -10.95 15.51
N LYS A 53 -13.83 -11.07 14.25
CA LYS A 53 -14.43 -9.99 13.46
C LYS A 53 -13.53 -8.78 13.39
N LYS A 54 -12.28 -9.03 12.96
CA LYS A 54 -11.26 -8.02 12.81
C LYS A 54 -10.58 -8.17 11.46
N SER A 55 -10.16 -7.05 10.89
CA SER A 55 -9.30 -7.05 9.71
C SER A 55 -7.84 -7.21 10.14
N LYS A 56 -7.09 -7.98 9.38
CA LYS A 56 -5.67 -8.25 9.65
C LYS A 56 -4.84 -7.90 8.42
N VAL A 57 -3.65 -7.35 8.65
CA VAL A 57 -2.67 -7.17 7.57
C VAL A 57 -2.02 -8.52 7.31
N SER A 58 -2.13 -9.01 6.07
CA SER A 58 -1.62 -10.32 5.68
C SER A 58 -0.43 -10.20 4.72
N ASN A 59 -0.57 -9.37 3.70
CA ASN A 59 0.45 -9.18 2.66
C ASN A 59 0.82 -7.71 2.55
N PRO A 60 1.55 -7.14 3.53
CA PRO A 60 1.83 -5.70 3.55
C PRO A 60 2.59 -5.21 2.31
N ASP A 61 3.45 -6.04 1.73
CA ASP A 61 4.23 -5.67 0.56
C ASP A 61 3.41 -5.63 -0.74
N ASN A 62 2.17 -6.12 -0.71
CA ASN A 62 1.27 -5.98 -1.85
C ASN A 62 0.67 -4.57 -1.94
N CYS A 63 0.75 -3.79 -0.87
CA CYS A 63 0.21 -2.44 -0.84
C CYS A 63 0.94 -1.53 -1.83
N LEU A 64 0.18 -0.81 -2.65
CA LEU A 64 0.75 0.16 -3.57
C LEU A 64 1.34 1.34 -2.78
N VAL A 65 2.60 1.65 -3.02
CA VAL A 65 3.27 2.76 -2.33
C VAL A 65 2.48 4.06 -2.57
N GLY A 66 2.13 4.73 -1.50
CA GLY A 66 1.35 5.97 -1.56
C GLY A 66 -0.17 5.78 -1.51
N CYS A 67 -0.66 4.55 -1.65
CA CYS A 67 -2.10 4.28 -1.62
C CYS A 67 -2.65 4.39 -0.20
N GLN A 68 -3.72 5.16 -0.02
CA GLN A 68 -4.37 5.37 1.26
C GLN A 68 -5.87 5.14 1.21
N THR A 69 -6.36 4.49 0.16
CA THR A 69 -7.80 4.33 -0.04
C THR A 69 -8.48 3.67 1.15
N CYS A 70 -7.91 2.57 1.66
CA CYS A 70 -8.47 1.86 2.81
C CYS A 70 -8.51 2.74 4.06
N ALA A 71 -7.45 3.51 4.31
CA ALA A 71 -7.40 4.40 5.47
C ALA A 71 -8.43 5.53 5.37
N ASN A 72 -8.63 6.07 4.16
CA ASN A 72 -9.59 7.13 3.92
C ASN A 72 -11.04 6.65 4.09
N LEU A 73 -11.28 5.37 3.88
CA LEU A 73 -12.63 4.80 3.97
C LEU A 73 -12.95 4.21 5.33
N CYS A 74 -11.95 3.95 6.16
CA CYS A 74 -12.16 3.32 7.46
C CYS A 74 -12.98 4.23 8.38
N PRO A 75 -14.18 3.81 8.82
CA PRO A 75 -15.05 4.65 9.66
C PRO A 75 -14.48 4.92 11.04
N MET A 76 -13.58 4.06 11.54
CA MET A 76 -12.96 4.21 12.85
C MET A 76 -11.56 4.82 12.78
N ASN A 77 -11.08 5.10 11.56
CA ASN A 77 -9.77 5.71 11.35
C ASN A 77 -8.64 4.94 12.06
N VAL A 78 -8.63 3.61 11.90
CA VAL A 78 -7.67 2.73 12.59
C VAL A 78 -6.50 2.30 11.71
N ILE A 79 -6.46 2.71 10.46
CA ILE A 79 -5.41 2.32 9.51
C ILE A 79 -4.44 3.49 9.32
N SER A 80 -3.15 3.20 9.45
CA SER A 80 -2.10 4.20 9.28
C SER A 80 -0.92 3.62 8.49
N PHE A 81 -0.17 4.49 7.83
CA PHE A 81 1.04 4.10 7.09
C PHE A 81 2.28 4.78 7.65
N ALA A 82 2.10 5.78 8.50
CA ALA A 82 3.18 6.51 9.16
C ALA A 82 2.66 7.01 10.50
N GLU A 83 3.57 7.49 11.34
CA GLU A 83 3.20 8.08 12.62
C GLU A 83 2.43 9.38 12.38
N GLU A 84 1.35 9.56 13.13
CA GLU A 84 0.48 10.72 13.04
C GLU A 84 0.03 10.95 11.59
N ASP A 85 -0.19 12.18 11.17
CA ASP A 85 -0.69 12.53 9.85
C ASP A 85 0.44 12.74 8.83
N LYS A 86 1.52 11.95 8.92
CA LYS A 86 2.71 12.11 8.09
C LYS A 86 2.78 11.15 6.91
N THR A 87 1.66 10.52 6.57
CA THR A 87 1.62 9.53 5.49
C THR A 87 2.07 10.13 4.15
N ARG A 88 1.59 11.31 3.81
CA ARG A 88 1.99 11.99 2.57
C ARG A 88 3.49 12.29 2.56
N ASP A 89 4.02 12.77 3.68
CA ASP A 89 5.44 13.08 3.79
C ASP A 89 6.29 11.84 3.63
N LYS A 90 5.85 10.72 4.20
CA LYS A 90 6.53 9.44 4.06
C LYS A 90 6.56 8.99 2.59
N ALA A 91 5.43 9.09 1.89
CA ALA A 91 5.36 8.72 0.47
C ALA A 91 6.31 9.60 -0.37
N GLN A 92 6.30 10.90 -0.14
CA GLN A 92 7.19 11.82 -0.85
C GLN A 92 8.66 11.57 -0.54
N LYS A 93 8.97 11.21 0.70
CA LYS A 93 10.33 10.85 1.09
C LYS A 93 10.82 9.62 0.33
N ILE A 94 9.98 8.61 0.19
CA ILE A 94 10.29 7.40 -0.60
C ILE A 94 10.62 7.78 -2.04
N VAL A 95 9.82 8.65 -2.64
CA VAL A 95 10.06 9.14 -4.02
C VAL A 95 11.43 9.82 -4.12
N ARG A 96 11.75 10.71 -3.18
CA ARG A 96 13.03 11.44 -3.21
C ARG A 96 14.22 10.52 -2.99
N GLU A 97 14.18 9.67 -1.97
CA GLU A 97 15.31 8.82 -1.59
C GLU A 97 15.66 7.79 -2.66
N ASN A 98 14.67 7.32 -3.39
CA ASN A 98 14.86 6.32 -4.44
C ASN A 98 15.02 6.94 -5.83
N LYS A 99 15.09 8.27 -5.91
CA LYS A 99 15.27 9.02 -7.17
C LYS A 99 14.22 8.61 -8.22
N ILE A 100 12.98 8.46 -7.77
CA ILE A 100 11.90 7.98 -8.63
C ILE A 100 11.63 8.93 -9.80
N LEU A 101 11.74 10.25 -9.60
CA LEU A 101 11.49 11.22 -10.66
C LEU A 101 12.40 11.02 -11.87
N LEU A 102 13.65 10.61 -11.64
CA LEU A 102 14.58 10.31 -12.73
C LEU A 102 14.13 9.06 -13.49
N LYS A 103 13.66 8.05 -12.77
CA LYS A 103 13.14 6.82 -13.36
C LYS A 103 11.85 7.08 -14.16
N ILE A 104 10.98 7.94 -13.65
CA ILE A 104 9.74 8.30 -14.33
C ILE A 104 10.01 9.02 -15.64
N LYS A 105 10.97 9.91 -15.65
CA LYS A 105 11.35 10.64 -16.88
C LYS A 105 11.76 9.66 -17.97
N GLU A 106 12.58 8.67 -17.61
CA GLU A 106 13.03 7.63 -18.53
C GLU A 106 11.87 6.74 -18.97
N GLU A 107 11.02 6.34 -18.03
CA GLU A 107 9.84 5.51 -18.31
C GLU A 107 8.87 6.21 -19.25
N LEU A 108 8.62 7.50 -19.06
CA LEU A 108 7.75 8.29 -19.93
C LEU A 108 8.29 8.30 -21.36
N GLU A 109 9.59 8.43 -21.52
CA GLU A 109 10.21 8.42 -22.84
C GLU A 109 10.08 7.06 -23.51
N ASN A 110 10.31 5.97 -22.75
CA ASN A 110 10.24 4.61 -23.24
C ASN A 110 8.80 4.18 -23.60
N ARG A 111 7.81 4.73 -22.92
CA ARG A 111 6.40 4.38 -23.08
C ARG A 111 5.59 5.49 -23.77
N LYS A 112 6.27 6.39 -24.43
CA LYS A 112 5.65 7.58 -25.05
C LYS A 112 4.49 7.25 -25.98
N GLU A 113 4.65 6.21 -26.82
CA GLU A 113 3.62 5.86 -27.79
C GLU A 113 2.33 5.33 -27.14
N GLU A 114 2.45 4.65 -26.01
CA GLU A 114 1.26 4.14 -25.32
C GLU A 114 0.65 5.14 -24.34
N LEU A 115 1.43 6.12 -23.86
CA LEU A 115 0.97 7.07 -22.83
C LEU A 115 0.59 8.44 -23.34
N LYS A 116 0.88 8.77 -24.60
CA LYS A 116 0.57 10.09 -25.14
C LYS A 116 -0.93 10.27 -25.37
N LEU A 117 -1.37 11.52 -25.28
CA LEU A 117 -2.76 11.89 -25.60
C LEU A 117 -3.04 11.78 -27.09
#